data_28ea2998dc0e857d3f372c8b2af6cab7
#
_entry.id   28ea2998dc0e857d3f372c8b2af6cab7
#
_cell.length_a   1.000
_cell.length_b   1.000
_cell.length_c   1.000
_cell.angle_alpha   90.00
_cell.angle_beta   90.00
_cell.angle_gamma   90.00
#
_symmetry.space_group_name_H-M   'P 1'
#
loop_
_entity.id
_entity.type
_entity.pdbx_description
1 polymer ?
#
loop_
_entity_poly.entity_id
_entity_poly.type
_entity_poly.pdbx_seq_one_letter_code
_entity_poly.pdbx_strand_id
1 'polypeptide(L)'
;CPEICYQPSSPFRGYGKNKSPYEGDYHSWSVLSGSKPITYFEEGFSRFYSEYGYESFDYYESLVKYAPRKEDQSIYSDVMLWHQRQGYNAIRANGNIIRYISDNYPAPKTFKDTLYASHVLQADAIKLAIEAHRRNKGFCWGSLYWQLGNCWPVSSDSSIDYEGNWKGLHYIVKKAFEDRLVSGYIHNDTLDVYLVTDRLKPENGVLD
;
A
#
# COMPACT_ATOMS: atom_id res chain seq x y z
N CYS A 1 -32.92 -8.13 6.71
CA CYS A 1 -32.49 -9.15 7.68
C CYS A 1 -32.22 -8.50 9.02
N PRO A 2 -33.13 -8.60 10.01
CA PRO A 2 -32.92 -8.01 11.33
C PRO A 2 -31.81 -8.66 12.14
N GLU A 3 -31.34 -9.84 11.70
CA GLU A 3 -30.29 -10.63 12.35
C GLU A 3 -28.88 -10.21 11.93
N ILE A 4 -28.74 -9.39 10.88
CA ILE A 4 -27.43 -8.90 10.40
C ILE A 4 -27.22 -7.51 10.96
N CYS A 5 -26.14 -7.33 11.71
CA CYS A 5 -25.75 -6.02 12.22
C CYS A 5 -25.40 -5.10 11.04
N TYR A 6 -26.12 -3.99 10.91
CA TYR A 6 -25.84 -2.96 9.92
C TYR A 6 -24.78 -2.00 10.45
N GLN A 7 -23.66 -1.90 9.73
CA GLN A 7 -22.63 -0.90 10.00
C GLN A 7 -22.81 0.30 9.07
N PRO A 8 -23.16 1.49 9.60
CA PRO A 8 -23.56 2.63 8.78
C PRO A 8 -22.40 3.40 8.14
N SER A 9 -21.17 3.13 8.53
CA SER A 9 -20.00 3.82 7.99
C SER A 9 -18.75 2.93 7.98
N SER A 10 -17.82 3.23 7.06
CA SER A 10 -16.43 2.77 7.08
C SER A 10 -15.52 4.02 6.96
N PRO A 11 -14.57 4.26 7.86
CA PRO A 11 -14.30 3.50 9.08
C PRO A 11 -15.45 3.59 10.09
N PHE A 12 -15.51 2.65 11.01
CA PHE A 12 -16.64 2.42 11.94
C PHE A 12 -17.15 3.67 12.65
N ARG A 13 -16.29 4.61 13.01
CA ARG A 13 -16.68 5.89 13.68
C ARG A 13 -16.67 7.10 12.76
N GLY A 14 -16.59 6.90 11.43
CA GLY A 14 -16.49 7.96 10.46
C GLY A 14 -15.13 8.69 10.44
N TYR A 15 -14.95 9.54 9.44
CA TYR A 15 -13.72 10.32 9.29
C TYR A 15 -13.59 11.40 10.36
N GLY A 16 -12.36 11.58 10.88
CA GLY A 16 -12.00 12.71 11.75
C GLY A 16 -12.46 12.61 13.21
N LYS A 17 -13.17 11.57 13.61
CA LYS A 17 -13.56 11.35 15.00
C LYS A 17 -12.68 10.28 15.64
N ASN A 18 -12.70 10.21 16.98
CA ASN A 18 -11.87 9.33 17.82
C ASN A 18 -11.70 7.94 17.21
N LYS A 19 -10.59 7.74 16.50
CA LYS A 19 -10.24 6.46 15.90
C LYS A 19 -9.93 5.50 17.03
N SER A 20 -10.78 4.50 17.20
CA SER A 20 -10.48 3.39 18.12
C SER A 20 -9.88 2.24 17.34
N PRO A 21 -8.66 1.79 17.64
CA PRO A 21 -8.10 0.60 17.00
C PRO A 21 -8.76 -0.70 17.52
N TYR A 22 -9.60 -0.61 18.53
CA TYR A 22 -10.20 -1.76 19.22
C TYR A 22 -11.63 -2.08 18.76
N GLU A 23 -12.24 -1.21 17.94
CA GLU A 23 -13.65 -1.31 17.56
C GLU A 23 -13.83 -1.15 16.05
N GLY A 24 -14.59 -2.08 15.44
CA GLY A 24 -14.94 -2.01 14.02
C GLY A 24 -13.74 -2.05 13.08
N ASP A 25 -13.86 -1.36 11.98
CA ASP A 25 -12.81 -1.24 10.97
C ASP A 25 -12.04 0.09 11.08
N TYR A 26 -10.82 0.08 10.53
CA TYR A 26 -9.88 1.19 10.63
C TYR A 26 -9.27 1.53 9.27
N HIS A 27 -9.23 2.83 8.95
CA HIS A 27 -8.50 3.36 7.79
C HIS A 27 -7.15 3.94 8.22
N SER A 28 -6.05 3.37 7.72
CA SER A 28 -4.68 3.79 8.05
C SER A 28 -4.03 4.55 6.90
N TRP A 29 -4.12 5.89 6.94
CA TRP A 29 -3.51 6.78 5.95
C TRP A 29 -2.35 7.61 6.50
N SER A 30 -1.81 7.21 7.65
CA SER A 30 -0.75 7.96 8.33
C SER A 30 0.58 7.97 7.56
N VAL A 31 0.90 6.92 6.81
CA VAL A 31 2.14 6.84 6.04
C VAL A 31 2.07 7.83 4.87
N LEU A 32 1.17 7.64 3.93
CA LEU A 32 1.11 8.48 2.73
C LEU A 32 0.65 9.90 3.03
N SER A 33 -0.55 10.04 3.58
CA SER A 33 -1.18 11.36 3.84
C SER A 33 -0.65 12.03 5.09
N GLY A 34 -0.31 11.25 6.12
CA GLY A 34 0.24 11.73 7.40
C GLY A 34 1.75 11.90 7.42
N SER A 35 2.44 11.59 6.33
CA SER A 35 3.90 11.72 6.17
C SER A 35 4.74 10.93 7.16
N LYS A 36 4.20 9.88 7.76
CA LYS A 36 4.95 8.94 8.61
C LYS A 36 5.87 8.06 7.74
N PRO A 37 7.02 7.57 8.27
CA PRO A 37 7.87 6.63 7.53
C PRO A 37 7.11 5.32 7.22
N ILE A 38 7.55 4.57 6.22
CA ILE A 38 6.89 3.31 5.84
C ILE A 38 6.89 2.28 6.97
N THR A 39 7.90 2.31 7.84
CA THR A 39 7.99 1.46 9.05
C THR A 39 6.86 1.71 10.05
N TYR A 40 6.15 2.84 9.96
CA TYR A 40 4.98 3.12 10.79
C TYR A 40 3.84 2.10 10.59
N PHE A 41 3.83 1.38 9.48
CA PHE A 41 2.90 0.25 9.29
C PHE A 41 3.13 -0.90 10.28
N GLU A 42 4.28 -0.94 10.94
CA GLU A 42 4.60 -1.93 11.96
C GLU A 42 4.24 -1.49 13.39
N GLU A 43 3.57 -0.34 13.52
CA GLU A 43 3.20 0.25 14.81
C GLU A 43 1.67 0.37 14.95
N GLY A 44 1.18 0.30 16.20
CA GLY A 44 -0.19 0.71 16.54
C GLY A 44 -1.29 -0.07 15.82
N PHE A 45 -1.42 -1.36 16.10
CA PHE A 45 -2.34 -2.26 15.39
C PHE A 45 -3.82 -2.01 15.70
N SER A 46 -4.68 -2.28 14.69
CA SER A 46 -6.14 -2.28 14.78
C SER A 46 -6.71 -3.70 14.64
N ARG A 47 -7.96 -3.86 15.09
CA ARG A 47 -8.69 -5.14 14.98
C ARG A 47 -8.95 -5.56 13.54
N PHE A 48 -9.16 -4.58 12.66
CA PHE A 48 -9.47 -4.80 11.24
C PHE A 48 -9.06 -3.57 10.43
N TYR A 49 -8.17 -3.73 9.46
CA TYR A 49 -7.82 -2.69 8.51
C TYR A 49 -8.64 -2.86 7.25
N SER A 50 -9.62 -1.98 7.05
CA SER A 50 -10.45 -1.95 5.83
C SER A 50 -9.84 -1.09 4.72
N GLU A 51 -8.93 -0.16 5.08
CA GLU A 51 -8.12 0.60 4.12
C GLU A 51 -6.73 0.94 4.68
N TYR A 52 -5.76 0.77 3.83
CA TYR A 52 -4.42 1.36 3.90
C TYR A 52 -3.82 1.27 2.50
N GLY A 53 -2.96 2.20 2.12
CA GLY A 53 -2.47 2.24 0.75
C GLY A 53 -1.18 3.01 0.63
N TYR A 54 -0.61 2.91 -0.57
CA TYR A 54 0.54 3.67 -0.98
C TYR A 54 0.52 3.88 -2.50
N GLU A 55 0.78 5.11 -2.98
CA GLU A 55 0.70 5.45 -4.41
C GLU A 55 1.97 5.09 -5.18
N SER A 56 1.79 4.70 -6.43
CA SER A 56 2.85 4.68 -7.45
C SER A 56 2.36 5.27 -8.76
N PHE A 57 3.29 5.65 -9.61
CA PHE A 57 2.98 6.01 -11.00
C PHE A 57 2.55 4.77 -11.79
N ASP A 58 1.99 4.96 -13.00
CA ASP A 58 1.75 3.85 -13.91
C ASP A 58 3.05 3.34 -14.55
N TYR A 59 3.03 2.15 -15.15
CA TYR A 59 4.11 1.68 -15.99
C TYR A 59 4.35 2.62 -17.16
N TYR A 60 5.60 2.71 -17.60
CA TYR A 60 5.96 3.56 -18.73
C TYR A 60 5.12 3.25 -19.98
N GLU A 61 4.90 1.97 -20.28
CA GLU A 61 4.13 1.50 -21.43
C GLU A 61 2.66 1.90 -21.35
N SER A 62 2.09 1.95 -20.18
CA SER A 62 0.72 2.45 -19.95
C SER A 62 0.70 3.98 -19.95
N LEU A 63 1.69 4.61 -19.35
CA LEU A 63 1.81 6.05 -19.22
C LEU A 63 1.94 6.74 -20.58
N VAL A 64 2.72 6.21 -21.52
CA VAL A 64 2.92 6.82 -22.84
C VAL A 64 1.63 6.86 -23.69
N LYS A 65 0.59 6.15 -23.31
CA LYS A 65 -0.70 6.22 -23.99
C LYS A 65 -1.44 7.53 -23.71
N TYR A 66 -1.25 8.11 -22.51
CA TYR A 66 -1.82 9.41 -22.16
C TYR A 66 -0.79 10.55 -22.11
N ALA A 67 0.51 10.23 -21.95
CA ALA A 67 1.62 11.16 -21.96
C ALA A 67 2.65 10.80 -23.05
N PRO A 68 2.28 10.84 -24.36
CA PRO A 68 3.13 10.37 -25.44
C PRO A 68 4.29 11.32 -25.76
N ARG A 69 4.17 12.61 -25.46
CA ARG A 69 5.18 13.59 -25.79
C ARG A 69 6.28 13.60 -24.75
N LYS A 70 7.51 13.89 -25.19
CA LYS A 70 8.67 13.93 -24.29
C LYS A 70 8.54 14.99 -23.20
N GLU A 71 7.96 16.13 -23.51
CA GLU A 71 7.68 17.20 -22.55
C GLU A 71 6.67 16.82 -21.47
N ASP A 72 5.78 15.87 -21.77
CA ASP A 72 4.80 15.34 -20.79
C ASP A 72 5.43 14.33 -19.81
N GLN A 73 6.63 13.81 -20.15
CA GLN A 73 7.34 12.82 -19.34
C GLN A 73 8.11 13.48 -18.19
N SER A 74 7.39 14.24 -17.39
CA SER A 74 7.82 14.81 -16.13
C SER A 74 6.69 14.64 -15.12
N ILE A 75 7.03 14.22 -13.91
CA ILE A 75 6.03 14.01 -12.84
C ILE A 75 5.24 15.27 -12.47
N TYR A 76 5.70 16.44 -12.92
CA TYR A 76 5.05 17.74 -12.71
C TYR A 76 4.51 18.37 -13.99
N SER A 77 4.49 17.63 -15.13
CA SER A 77 3.80 18.11 -16.32
C SER A 77 2.29 18.20 -16.07
N ASP A 78 1.59 19.08 -16.79
CA ASP A 78 0.14 19.25 -16.65
C ASP A 78 -0.59 17.91 -16.87
N VAL A 79 -0.12 17.10 -17.83
CA VAL A 79 -0.68 15.78 -18.11
C VAL A 79 -0.51 14.84 -16.91
N MET A 80 0.69 14.77 -16.35
CA MET A 80 0.94 13.90 -15.17
C MET A 80 0.21 14.38 -13.93
N LEU A 81 0.03 15.68 -13.74
CA LEU A 81 -0.76 16.24 -12.66
C LEU A 81 -2.26 15.98 -12.85
N TRP A 82 -2.75 16.05 -14.09
CA TRP A 82 -4.14 15.70 -14.42
C TRP A 82 -4.40 14.20 -14.15
N HIS A 83 -3.46 13.35 -14.52
CA HIS A 83 -3.52 11.90 -14.31
C HIS A 83 -2.99 11.47 -12.92
N GLN A 84 -3.20 12.31 -11.89
CA GLN A 84 -2.93 11.98 -10.48
C GLN A 84 -4.27 11.90 -9.72
N ARG A 85 -4.50 10.77 -9.05
CA ARG A 85 -5.75 10.50 -8.35
C ARG A 85 -6.14 11.56 -7.31
N GLN A 86 -5.14 12.19 -6.67
CA GLN A 86 -5.37 13.24 -5.65
C GLN A 86 -5.92 14.54 -6.23
N GLY A 87 -6.08 14.66 -7.56
CA GLY A 87 -6.69 15.81 -8.21
C GLY A 87 -6.03 17.14 -7.82
N TYR A 88 -6.74 18.01 -7.11
CA TYR A 88 -6.24 19.33 -6.69
C TYR A 88 -4.97 19.29 -5.82
N ASN A 89 -4.63 18.15 -5.23
CA ASN A 89 -3.39 17.92 -4.47
C ASN A 89 -2.29 17.22 -5.30
N ALA A 90 -2.42 17.12 -6.62
CA ALA A 90 -1.56 16.33 -7.49
C ALA A 90 -0.05 16.66 -7.32
N ILE A 91 0.31 17.95 -7.24
CA ILE A 91 1.70 18.39 -7.02
C ILE A 91 2.25 17.80 -5.72
N ARG A 92 1.49 17.90 -4.64
CA ARG A 92 1.87 17.36 -3.33
C ARG A 92 1.94 15.83 -3.36
N ALA A 93 1.00 15.17 -4.01
CA ALA A 93 0.95 13.72 -4.11
C ALA A 93 2.16 13.18 -4.86
N ASN A 94 2.46 13.71 -6.04
CA ASN A 94 3.67 13.34 -6.79
C ASN A 94 4.94 13.67 -6.01
N GLY A 95 5.00 14.84 -5.34
CA GLY A 95 6.11 15.24 -4.48
C GLY A 95 6.31 14.30 -3.29
N ASN A 96 5.23 13.78 -2.68
CA ASN A 96 5.32 12.79 -1.61
C ASN A 96 5.95 11.48 -2.11
N ILE A 97 5.54 10.97 -3.28
CA ILE A 97 6.15 9.77 -3.87
C ILE A 97 7.66 9.97 -4.01
N ILE A 98 8.10 11.11 -4.55
CA ILE A 98 9.53 11.42 -4.72
C ILE A 98 10.26 11.52 -3.39
N ARG A 99 9.67 12.19 -2.40
CA ARG A 99 10.26 12.30 -1.06
C ARG A 99 10.51 10.91 -0.45
N TYR A 100 9.52 10.05 -0.47
CA TYR A 100 9.68 8.69 0.06
C TYR A 100 10.66 7.84 -0.75
N ILE A 101 10.75 8.04 -2.08
CA ILE A 101 11.83 7.41 -2.87
C ILE A 101 13.19 7.88 -2.34
N SER A 102 13.38 9.18 -2.14
CA SER A 102 14.63 9.75 -1.64
C SER A 102 14.98 9.29 -0.23
N ASP A 103 13.96 9.05 0.61
CA ASP A 103 14.14 8.60 1.99
C ASP A 103 14.56 7.11 2.08
N ASN A 104 14.22 6.28 1.07
CA ASN A 104 14.38 4.83 1.15
C ASN A 104 15.31 4.24 0.09
N TYR A 105 15.57 4.92 -1.03
CA TYR A 105 16.34 4.40 -2.17
C TYR A 105 17.31 5.43 -2.74
N PRO A 106 18.34 4.98 -3.48
CA PRO A 106 19.17 5.88 -4.28
C PRO A 106 18.33 6.70 -5.26
N ALA A 107 18.72 7.96 -5.48
CA ALA A 107 18.02 8.89 -6.36
C ALA A 107 17.91 8.31 -7.80
N PRO A 108 16.70 8.21 -8.38
CA PRO A 108 16.52 7.76 -9.74
C PRO A 108 17.17 8.75 -10.73
N LYS A 109 17.77 8.23 -11.81
CA LYS A 109 18.51 9.02 -12.79
C LYS A 109 17.67 9.46 -13.98
N THR A 110 16.61 8.73 -14.29
CA THR A 110 15.75 8.99 -15.44
C THR A 110 14.29 8.99 -15.01
N PHE A 111 13.41 9.50 -15.88
CA PHE A 111 11.97 9.42 -15.67
C PHE A 111 11.50 7.96 -15.50
N LYS A 112 12.00 7.04 -16.33
CA LYS A 112 11.67 5.60 -16.21
C LYS A 112 12.13 5.02 -14.89
N ASP A 113 13.33 5.38 -14.42
CA ASP A 113 13.82 4.93 -13.10
C ASP A 113 12.92 5.45 -11.97
N THR A 114 12.39 6.67 -12.10
CA THR A 114 11.44 7.24 -11.13
C THR A 114 10.15 6.43 -11.08
N LEU A 115 9.59 6.07 -12.23
CA LEU A 115 8.40 5.23 -12.29
C LEU A 115 8.68 3.87 -11.64
N TYR A 116 9.77 3.23 -12.01
CA TYR A 116 10.18 1.94 -11.44
C TYR A 116 10.39 2.01 -9.92
N ALA A 117 11.13 3.00 -9.44
CA ALA A 117 11.36 3.20 -8.00
C ALA A 117 10.04 3.38 -7.23
N SER A 118 9.05 4.07 -7.83
CA SER A 118 7.74 4.22 -7.22
C SER A 118 6.99 2.89 -7.07
N HIS A 119 7.13 1.97 -8.03
CA HIS A 119 6.55 0.62 -7.95
C HIS A 119 7.21 -0.23 -6.86
N VAL A 120 8.54 -0.16 -6.74
CA VAL A 120 9.28 -0.87 -5.68
C VAL A 120 8.86 -0.36 -4.32
N LEU A 121 8.84 0.96 -4.15
CA LEU A 121 8.45 1.62 -2.91
C LEU A 121 7.01 1.25 -2.49
N GLN A 122 6.06 1.30 -3.43
CA GLN A 122 4.67 0.89 -3.18
C GLN A 122 4.60 -0.56 -2.70
N ALA A 123 5.33 -1.45 -3.39
CA ALA A 123 5.36 -2.87 -3.07
C ALA A 123 5.96 -3.13 -1.67
N ASP A 124 7.08 -2.50 -1.35
CA ASP A 124 7.74 -2.66 -0.06
C ASP A 124 6.91 -2.10 1.09
N ALA A 125 6.32 -0.91 0.92
CA ALA A 125 5.48 -0.29 1.94
C ALA A 125 4.25 -1.15 2.28
N ILE A 126 3.56 -1.66 1.27
CA ILE A 126 2.36 -2.50 1.49
C ILE A 126 2.72 -3.91 1.95
N LYS A 127 3.86 -4.45 1.52
CA LYS A 127 4.41 -5.69 2.07
C LYS A 127 4.61 -5.58 3.58
N LEU A 128 5.29 -4.52 4.05
CA LEU A 128 5.48 -4.27 5.48
C LEU A 128 4.14 -4.25 6.23
N ALA A 129 3.14 -3.55 5.68
CA ALA A 129 1.82 -3.49 6.29
C ALA A 129 1.16 -4.87 6.40
N ILE A 130 1.08 -5.63 5.30
CA ILE A 130 0.44 -6.96 5.28
C ILE A 130 1.15 -7.91 6.24
N GLU A 131 2.47 -7.96 6.19
CA GLU A 131 3.26 -8.83 7.06
C GLU A 131 3.08 -8.47 8.53
N ALA A 132 3.11 -7.16 8.87
CA ALA A 132 2.88 -6.70 10.22
C ALA A 132 1.47 -7.05 10.74
N HIS A 133 0.43 -6.84 9.92
CA HIS A 133 -0.93 -7.21 10.27
C HIS A 133 -1.04 -8.72 10.49
N ARG A 134 -0.42 -9.54 9.64
CA ARG A 134 -0.42 -11.00 9.76
C ARG A 134 0.38 -11.51 10.95
N ARG A 135 1.52 -10.90 11.30
CA ARG A 135 2.25 -11.21 12.53
C ARG A 135 1.41 -10.97 13.79
N ASN A 136 0.48 -10.00 13.72
CA ASN A 136 -0.44 -9.69 14.82
C ASN A 136 -1.78 -10.44 14.76
N LYS A 137 -1.82 -11.57 14.06
CA LYS A 137 -2.99 -12.47 14.04
C LYS A 137 -3.37 -12.86 15.48
N GLY A 138 -4.67 -12.83 15.78
CA GLY A 138 -5.19 -12.97 17.15
C GLY A 138 -5.68 -11.64 17.72
N PHE A 139 -5.04 -10.53 17.33
CA PHE A 139 -5.55 -9.18 17.56
C PHE A 139 -6.08 -8.55 16.25
N CYS A 140 -5.27 -8.50 15.20
CA CYS A 140 -5.67 -8.06 13.87
C CYS A 140 -6.25 -9.23 13.06
N TRP A 141 -7.50 -9.12 12.64
CA TRP A 141 -8.24 -10.18 11.95
C TRP A 141 -8.62 -9.83 10.51
N GLY A 142 -8.29 -8.67 10.02
CA GLY A 142 -8.55 -8.28 8.63
C GLY A 142 -7.56 -7.24 8.13
N SER A 143 -7.16 -7.42 6.87
CA SER A 143 -6.18 -6.56 6.20
C SER A 143 -6.58 -6.42 4.74
N LEU A 144 -7.19 -5.28 4.39
CA LEU A 144 -7.65 -4.95 3.04
C LEU A 144 -6.90 -3.70 2.56
N TYR A 145 -6.01 -3.88 1.59
CA TYR A 145 -5.29 -2.73 1.03
C TYR A 145 -6.16 -1.96 0.03
N TRP A 146 -5.99 -0.68 -0.01
CA TRP A 146 -6.55 0.21 -0.99
C TRP A 146 -5.50 0.52 -2.05
N GLN A 147 -5.62 0.09 -3.34
CA GLN A 147 -6.80 -0.59 -3.88
C GLN A 147 -6.40 -1.58 -4.98
N LEU A 148 -7.36 -2.38 -5.45
CA LEU A 148 -7.10 -3.40 -6.47
C LEU A 148 -6.77 -2.79 -7.83
N GLY A 149 -7.62 -1.93 -8.38
CA GLY A 149 -7.48 -1.42 -9.75
C GLY A 149 -8.03 -0.01 -9.94
N ASN A 150 -7.74 0.56 -11.09
CA ASN A 150 -8.18 1.88 -11.52
C ASN A 150 -9.35 1.81 -12.49
N CYS A 151 -10.24 2.81 -12.45
CA CYS A 151 -11.34 2.97 -13.41
C CYS A 151 -11.00 3.92 -14.59
N TRP A 152 -9.82 4.53 -14.56
CA TRP A 152 -9.25 5.36 -15.62
C TRP A 152 -7.72 5.41 -15.49
N PRO A 153 -6.95 5.81 -16.55
CA PRO A 153 -5.48 5.85 -16.46
C PRO A 153 -5.04 6.92 -15.47
N VAL A 154 -4.43 6.52 -14.35
CA VAL A 154 -4.10 7.46 -13.26
C VAL A 154 -3.05 6.88 -12.33
N SER A 155 -2.09 7.72 -11.90
CA SER A 155 -1.19 7.41 -10.78
C SER A 155 -1.99 7.31 -9.49
N SER A 156 -1.85 6.18 -8.78
CA SER A 156 -2.71 5.88 -7.62
C SER A 156 -2.17 4.76 -6.73
N ASP A 157 -2.95 4.40 -5.73
CA ASP A 157 -2.69 3.27 -4.81
C ASP A 157 -2.97 1.89 -5.44
N SER A 158 -3.44 1.83 -6.68
CA SER A 158 -3.85 0.57 -7.31
C SER A 158 -2.71 -0.43 -7.46
N SER A 159 -3.01 -1.71 -7.34
CA SER A 159 -2.08 -2.82 -7.65
C SER A 159 -2.15 -3.28 -9.09
N ILE A 160 -3.25 -2.96 -9.79
CA ILE A 160 -3.44 -3.20 -11.22
C ILE A 160 -3.75 -1.86 -11.87
N ASP A 161 -3.03 -1.51 -12.94
CA ASP A 161 -3.28 -0.27 -13.67
C ASP A 161 -4.56 -0.34 -14.51
N TYR A 162 -4.94 0.79 -15.14
CA TYR A 162 -6.15 0.86 -15.99
C TYR A 162 -6.11 -0.10 -17.18
N GLU A 163 -4.93 -0.41 -17.69
CA GLU A 163 -4.72 -1.31 -18.82
C GLU A 163 -4.77 -2.80 -18.44
N GLY A 164 -4.93 -3.10 -17.14
CA GLY A 164 -4.95 -4.46 -16.61
C GLY A 164 -3.57 -5.03 -16.29
N ASN A 165 -2.50 -4.22 -16.36
CA ASN A 165 -1.16 -4.68 -16.02
C ASN A 165 -0.97 -4.74 -14.50
N TRP A 166 -0.36 -5.80 -14.02
CA TRP A 166 -0.01 -5.94 -12.62
C TRP A 166 1.17 -5.04 -12.27
N LYS A 167 0.98 -4.09 -11.37
CA LYS A 167 2.08 -3.32 -10.78
C LYS A 167 2.91 -4.20 -9.84
N GLY A 168 4.12 -3.77 -9.49
CA GLY A 168 4.99 -4.49 -8.56
C GLY A 168 4.28 -4.92 -7.28
N LEU A 169 3.42 -4.06 -6.76
CA LEU A 169 2.56 -4.33 -5.61
C LEU A 169 1.74 -5.63 -5.77
N HIS A 170 1.14 -5.88 -6.94
CA HIS A 170 0.22 -7.03 -7.10
C HIS A 170 0.94 -8.38 -6.93
N TYR A 171 2.18 -8.48 -7.43
CA TYR A 171 3.01 -9.68 -7.24
C TYR A 171 3.38 -9.90 -5.77
N ILE A 172 3.70 -8.82 -5.06
CA ILE A 172 4.06 -8.87 -3.64
C ILE A 172 2.84 -9.21 -2.78
N VAL A 173 1.68 -8.60 -3.04
CA VAL A 173 0.42 -8.90 -2.34
C VAL A 173 0.05 -10.37 -2.50
N LYS A 174 0.18 -10.92 -3.72
CA LYS A 174 -0.08 -12.35 -3.96
C LYS A 174 0.75 -13.24 -3.03
N LYS A 175 2.05 -12.92 -2.85
CA LYS A 175 2.94 -13.67 -1.95
C LYS A 175 2.63 -13.40 -0.47
N ALA A 176 2.42 -12.14 -0.11
CA ALA A 176 2.19 -11.74 1.28
C ALA A 176 0.89 -12.29 1.86
N PHE A 177 -0.09 -12.64 1.01
CA PHE A 177 -1.35 -13.30 1.40
C PHE A 177 -1.39 -14.80 1.13
N GLU A 178 -0.27 -15.45 0.81
CA GLU A 178 -0.23 -16.93 0.77
C GLU A 178 -0.59 -17.52 2.13
N ASP A 179 -1.17 -18.75 2.13
CA ASP A 179 -1.58 -19.45 3.34
C ASP A 179 -0.47 -19.53 4.40
N ARG A 180 0.79 -19.64 3.96
CA ARG A 180 1.97 -19.65 4.80
C ARG A 180 2.83 -18.43 4.50
N LEU A 181 3.21 -17.73 5.54
CA LEU A 181 4.10 -16.57 5.46
C LEU A 181 5.24 -16.74 6.47
N VAL A 182 6.47 -16.63 5.98
CA VAL A 182 7.64 -16.39 6.83
C VAL A 182 7.92 -14.89 6.80
N SER A 183 7.93 -14.25 7.96
CA SER A 183 8.12 -12.80 8.08
C SER A 183 9.10 -12.46 9.19
N GLY A 184 10.09 -11.62 8.87
CA GLY A 184 11.05 -11.09 9.84
C GLY A 184 10.59 -9.75 10.41
N TYR A 185 10.90 -9.52 11.68
CA TYR A 185 10.75 -8.22 12.33
C TYR A 185 12.01 -7.89 13.13
N ILE A 186 12.63 -6.76 12.81
CA ILE A 186 13.86 -6.31 13.48
C ILE A 186 13.51 -5.23 14.51
N HIS A 187 13.87 -5.47 15.77
CA HIS A 187 13.76 -4.49 16.84
C HIS A 187 14.89 -4.70 17.86
N ASN A 188 15.41 -3.62 18.40
CA ASN A 188 16.47 -3.65 19.45
C ASN A 188 17.62 -4.63 19.12
N ASP A 189 18.15 -4.58 17.89
CA ASP A 189 19.21 -5.46 17.36
C ASP A 189 18.87 -6.96 17.36
N THR A 190 17.59 -7.29 17.48
CA THR A 190 17.07 -8.66 17.45
C THR A 190 16.21 -8.85 16.21
N LEU A 191 16.40 -9.98 15.52
CA LEU A 191 15.53 -10.44 14.44
C LEU A 191 14.57 -11.50 14.99
N ASP A 192 13.28 -11.16 15.06
CA ASP A 192 12.22 -12.13 15.29
C ASP A 192 11.74 -12.69 13.96
N VAL A 193 11.67 -14.01 13.87
CA VAL A 193 11.16 -14.71 12.69
C VAL A 193 9.81 -15.34 13.03
N TYR A 194 8.80 -14.96 12.26
CA TYR A 194 7.42 -15.41 12.43
C TYR A 194 7.04 -16.37 11.31
N LEU A 195 6.48 -17.51 11.68
CA LEU A 195 5.75 -18.38 10.76
C LEU A 195 4.26 -18.18 10.99
N VAL A 196 3.60 -17.55 10.03
CA VAL A 196 2.15 -17.29 10.09
C VAL A 196 1.44 -18.21 9.11
N THR A 197 0.35 -18.85 9.56
CA THR A 197 -0.49 -19.69 8.70
C THR A 197 -1.96 -19.36 8.88
N ASP A 198 -2.73 -19.43 7.79
CA ASP A 198 -4.18 -19.34 7.78
C ASP A 198 -4.85 -20.73 7.74
N ARG A 199 -4.06 -21.79 7.77
CA ARG A 199 -4.54 -23.16 7.80
C ARG A 199 -5.05 -23.54 9.20
N LEU A 200 -6.15 -24.30 9.20
CA LEU A 200 -6.80 -24.75 10.45
C LEU A 200 -6.18 -26.03 11.02
N LYS A 201 -5.30 -26.69 10.28
CA LYS A 201 -4.62 -27.92 10.72
C LYS A 201 -3.17 -27.62 11.09
N PRO A 202 -2.65 -28.23 12.16
CA PRO A 202 -1.23 -28.16 12.49
C PRO A 202 -0.36 -28.62 11.32
N GLU A 203 0.73 -27.93 11.09
CA GLU A 203 1.72 -28.26 10.05
C GLU A 203 3.10 -28.32 10.67
N ASN A 204 3.91 -29.23 10.17
CA ASN A 204 5.34 -29.31 10.50
C ASN A 204 6.15 -28.82 9.29
N GLY A 205 7.21 -28.11 9.53
CA GLY A 205 8.10 -27.61 8.51
C GLY A 205 9.51 -27.37 9.09
N VAL A 206 10.47 -27.21 8.21
CA VAL A 206 11.82 -26.77 8.55
C VAL A 206 12.00 -25.40 7.95
N LEU A 207 12.58 -24.48 8.72
CA LEU A 207 13.02 -23.18 8.25
C LEU A 207 14.52 -23.30 7.98
N ASP A 208 14.90 -23.25 6.70
CA ASP A 208 16.29 -23.29 6.25
C ASP A 208 16.83 -21.88 6.05
#